data_bb6f37032298cbee32e22da1efe86614
#
_entry.id   bb6f37032298cbee32e22da1efe86614
#
_cell.length_a   1.000
_cell.length_b   1.000
_cell.length_c   1.000
_cell.angle_alpha   90.00
_cell.angle_beta   90.00
_cell.angle_gamma   90.00
#
_symmetry.space_group_name_H-M   'P 1'
#
loop_
_entity.id
_entity.type
_entity.pdbx_description
1 polymer ?
#
loop_
_entity_poly.entity_id
_entity_poly.type
_entity_poly.pdbx_seq_one_letter_code
_entity_poly.pdbx_strand_id
1 'polypeptide(L)'
;MAKYYCILFDADNTLLNFDAAENKALAETLVNYGIEPDAETVQTYRTINEELWRQLEKGQIRREKLFGERFSRFLKAINAAGDGVEMNRFYLEQLSTHPDLMSPEVLDVLRELSEVATLAIVSNGAQKVQTRRLAESGVMEQMKEMTVAFNLPK
;
A
#
# COMPACT_ATOMS: atom_id res chain seq x y z
N MET A 1 -28.62 -11.32 16.13
CA MET A 1 -27.41 -11.97 16.66
C MET A 1 -26.37 -12.08 15.55
N ALA A 2 -25.15 -11.73 15.86
CA ALA A 2 -24.09 -11.80 14.87
C ALA A 2 -23.75 -13.25 14.52
N LYS A 3 -23.59 -13.54 13.24
CA LYS A 3 -23.22 -14.85 12.74
C LYS A 3 -21.71 -15.10 12.87
N TYR A 4 -20.89 -14.03 12.88
CA TYR A 4 -19.44 -14.09 12.93
C TYR A 4 -18.93 -13.32 14.14
N TYR A 5 -17.88 -13.85 14.78
CA TYR A 5 -17.24 -13.18 15.91
C TYR A 5 -16.14 -12.23 15.47
N CYS A 6 -15.55 -12.50 14.33
CA CYS A 6 -14.46 -11.69 13.78
C CYS A 6 -14.60 -11.58 12.27
N ILE A 7 -14.37 -10.37 11.76
CA ILE A 7 -14.35 -10.09 10.32
C ILE A 7 -12.95 -9.58 9.98
N LEU A 8 -12.31 -10.24 9.02
CA LEU A 8 -10.99 -9.85 8.53
C LEU A 8 -11.13 -9.05 7.24
N PHE A 9 -10.48 -7.89 7.19
CA PHE A 9 -10.49 -7.02 6.01
C PHE A 9 -9.10 -6.95 5.41
N ASP A 10 -9.03 -6.96 4.07
CA ASP A 10 -7.89 -6.49 3.35
C ASP A 10 -7.89 -4.95 3.38
N ALA A 11 -6.73 -4.33 3.48
CA ALA A 11 -6.63 -2.87 3.55
C ALA A 11 -6.70 -2.23 2.16
N ASP A 12 -5.77 -2.59 1.29
CA ASP A 12 -5.60 -1.91 0.00
C ASP A 12 -6.67 -2.29 -1.02
N ASN A 13 -7.29 -1.28 -1.61
CA ASN A 13 -8.40 -1.39 -2.55
C ASN A 13 -9.64 -2.11 -1.99
N THR A 14 -9.72 -2.19 -0.68
CA THR A 14 -10.92 -2.63 0.06
C THR A 14 -11.40 -1.53 1.00
N LEU A 15 -10.58 -1.15 1.97
CA LEU A 15 -10.87 -0.05 2.90
C LEU A 15 -10.19 1.26 2.46
N LEU A 16 -8.96 1.16 1.98
CA LEU A 16 -8.16 2.27 1.51
C LEU A 16 -8.01 2.21 0.00
N ASN A 17 -8.05 3.37 -0.63
CA ASN A 17 -7.85 3.50 -2.07
C ASN A 17 -6.35 3.50 -2.38
N PHE A 18 -5.79 2.32 -2.56
CA PHE A 18 -4.36 2.16 -2.84
C PHE A 18 -3.99 2.79 -4.18
N ASP A 19 -4.82 2.62 -5.21
CA ASP A 19 -4.51 3.17 -6.54
C ASP A 19 -4.35 4.69 -6.50
N ALA A 20 -5.23 5.38 -5.78
CA ALA A 20 -5.12 6.82 -5.62
C ALA A 20 -3.87 7.21 -4.85
N ALA A 21 -3.56 6.50 -3.77
CA ALA A 21 -2.38 6.76 -2.95
C ALA A 21 -1.08 6.49 -3.73
N GLU A 22 -1.05 5.38 -4.46
CA GLU A 22 0.11 5.01 -5.29
C GLU A 22 0.37 6.05 -6.39
N ASN A 23 -0.69 6.49 -7.08
CA ASN A 23 -0.56 7.50 -8.14
C ASN A 23 0.07 8.79 -7.61
N LYS A 24 -0.40 9.25 -6.45
CA LYS A 24 0.11 10.46 -5.81
C LYS A 24 1.56 10.28 -5.35
N ALA A 25 1.84 9.19 -4.65
CA ALA A 25 3.17 8.92 -4.11
C ALA A 25 4.20 8.72 -5.22
N LEU A 26 3.83 8.04 -6.29
CA LEU A 26 4.71 7.84 -7.43
C LEU A 26 5.03 9.16 -8.12
N ALA A 27 4.02 9.99 -8.40
CA ALA A 27 4.23 11.29 -9.01
C ALA A 27 5.15 12.17 -8.16
N GLU A 28 4.92 12.22 -6.85
CA GLU A 28 5.75 12.96 -5.91
C GLU A 28 7.20 12.46 -5.91
N THR A 29 7.38 11.15 -5.97
CA THR A 29 8.71 10.53 -6.01
C THR A 29 9.45 10.89 -7.30
N LEU A 30 8.78 10.75 -8.45
CA LEU A 30 9.38 11.07 -9.74
C LEU A 30 9.81 12.53 -9.82
N VAL A 31 8.93 13.44 -9.42
CA VAL A 31 9.22 14.87 -9.40
C VAL A 31 10.42 15.17 -8.50
N ASN A 32 10.49 14.55 -7.32
CA ASN A 32 11.59 14.75 -6.39
C ASN A 32 12.96 14.35 -6.99
N TYR A 33 12.96 13.36 -7.87
CA TYR A 33 14.18 12.88 -8.53
C TYR A 33 14.38 13.47 -9.92
N GLY A 34 13.63 14.52 -10.27
CA GLY A 34 13.78 15.20 -11.54
C GLY A 34 13.28 14.43 -12.75
N ILE A 35 12.38 13.48 -12.54
CA ILE A 35 11.80 12.63 -13.59
C ILE A 35 10.37 13.09 -13.85
N GLU A 36 10.03 13.36 -15.10
CA GLU A 36 8.68 13.77 -15.46
C GLU A 36 7.72 12.58 -15.31
N PRO A 37 6.61 12.74 -14.56
CA PRO A 37 5.65 11.66 -14.36
C PRO A 37 4.65 11.56 -15.52
N ASP A 38 5.16 11.38 -16.74
CA ASP A 38 4.31 11.18 -17.90
C ASP A 38 3.75 9.74 -17.94
N ALA A 39 2.77 9.52 -18.81
CA ALA A 39 2.06 8.24 -18.88
C ALA A 39 2.98 7.06 -19.18
N GLU A 40 3.96 7.24 -20.06
CA GLU A 40 4.91 6.19 -20.44
C GLU A 40 5.82 5.82 -19.27
N THR A 41 6.36 6.83 -18.59
CA THR A 41 7.26 6.63 -17.45
C THR A 41 6.52 5.94 -16.30
N VAL A 42 5.32 6.39 -15.99
CA VAL A 42 4.48 5.78 -14.95
C VAL A 42 4.16 4.31 -15.30
N GLN A 43 3.83 4.05 -16.56
CA GLN A 43 3.52 2.69 -17.00
C GLN A 43 4.74 1.77 -16.90
N THR A 44 5.92 2.29 -17.21
CA THR A 44 7.18 1.54 -17.06
C THR A 44 7.37 1.07 -15.61
N TYR A 45 7.18 1.97 -14.65
CA TYR A 45 7.23 1.62 -13.24
C TYR A 45 6.20 0.56 -12.88
N ARG A 46 4.94 0.78 -13.29
CA ARG A 46 3.85 -0.13 -12.96
C ARG A 46 4.09 -1.55 -13.46
N THR A 47 4.56 -1.69 -14.68
CA THR A 47 4.87 -2.99 -15.26
C THR A 47 5.92 -3.73 -14.42
N ILE A 48 6.98 -3.05 -14.03
CA ILE A 48 8.05 -3.62 -13.20
C ILE A 48 7.50 -4.00 -11.82
N ASN A 49 6.76 -3.10 -11.21
CA ASN A 49 6.23 -3.30 -9.87
C ASN A 49 5.23 -4.47 -9.83
N GLU A 50 4.33 -4.54 -10.78
CA GLU A 50 3.34 -5.62 -10.86
C GLU A 50 4.01 -6.99 -11.05
N GLU A 51 5.05 -7.06 -11.87
CA GLU A 51 5.79 -8.31 -12.07
C GLU A 51 6.48 -8.76 -10.78
N LEU A 52 7.11 -7.83 -10.05
CA LEU A 52 7.76 -8.16 -8.79
C LEU A 52 6.75 -8.60 -7.73
N TRP A 53 5.59 -7.96 -7.64
CA TRP A 53 4.52 -8.39 -6.74
C TRP A 53 3.99 -9.78 -7.10
N ARG A 54 3.85 -10.06 -8.39
CA ARG A 54 3.45 -11.39 -8.86
C ARG A 54 4.45 -12.46 -8.44
N GLN A 55 5.75 -12.16 -8.56
CA GLN A 55 6.80 -13.07 -8.11
C GLN A 55 6.76 -13.29 -6.59
N LEU A 56 6.49 -12.23 -5.84
CA LEU A 56 6.33 -12.32 -4.38
C LEU A 56 5.14 -13.22 -4.02
N GLU A 57 4.01 -13.03 -4.68
CA GLU A 57 2.80 -13.83 -4.45
C GLU A 57 3.03 -15.31 -4.75
N LYS A 58 3.85 -15.62 -5.73
CA LYS A 58 4.21 -17.01 -6.08
C LYS A 58 5.32 -17.56 -5.20
N GLY A 59 5.82 -16.80 -4.24
CA GLY A 59 6.90 -17.25 -3.37
C GLY A 59 8.27 -17.30 -4.03
N GLN A 60 8.43 -16.67 -5.19
CA GLN A 60 9.68 -16.69 -5.96
C GLN A 60 10.71 -15.69 -5.46
N ILE A 61 10.26 -14.62 -4.80
CA ILE A 61 11.14 -13.62 -4.20
C ILE A 61 10.61 -13.24 -2.81
N ARG A 62 11.46 -12.63 -2.00
CA ARG A 62 11.09 -12.06 -0.71
C ARG A 62 10.77 -10.57 -0.89
N ARG A 63 10.05 -10.03 0.09
CA ARG A 63 9.68 -8.60 0.12
C ARG A 63 10.90 -7.68 0.04
N GLU A 64 11.98 -8.03 0.75
CA GLU A 64 13.20 -7.24 0.76
C GLU A 64 13.79 -7.09 -0.63
N LYS A 65 13.71 -8.15 -1.44
CA LYS A 65 14.17 -8.10 -2.83
C LYS A 65 13.30 -7.18 -3.67
N LEU A 66 11.98 -7.26 -3.53
CA LEU A 66 11.06 -6.37 -4.23
C LEU A 66 11.38 -4.91 -3.91
N PHE A 67 11.48 -4.57 -2.63
CA PHE A 67 11.73 -3.21 -2.18
C PHE A 67 13.13 -2.72 -2.57
N GLY A 68 14.10 -3.62 -2.66
CA GLY A 68 15.46 -3.25 -3.06
C GLY A 68 15.62 -3.06 -4.57
N GLU A 69 14.78 -3.70 -5.38
CA GLU A 69 14.98 -3.76 -6.82
C GLU A 69 14.01 -2.96 -7.68
N ARG A 70 12.78 -2.68 -7.21
CA ARG A 70 11.76 -2.12 -8.10
C ARG A 70 12.17 -0.77 -8.70
N PHE A 71 12.71 0.14 -7.90
CA PHE A 71 13.17 1.42 -8.42
C PHE A 71 14.53 1.33 -9.12
N SER A 72 15.38 0.40 -8.70
CA SER A 72 16.63 0.15 -9.40
C SER A 72 16.39 -0.32 -10.84
N ARG A 73 15.46 -1.24 -11.02
CA ARG A 73 15.06 -1.71 -12.35
C ARG A 73 14.36 -0.61 -13.15
N PHE A 74 13.54 0.19 -12.48
CA PHE A 74 12.86 1.32 -13.11
C PHE A 74 13.87 2.35 -13.65
N LEU A 75 14.81 2.78 -12.81
CA LEU A 75 15.83 3.75 -13.22
C LEU A 75 16.65 3.24 -14.40
N LYS A 76 17.02 1.95 -14.38
CA LYS A 76 17.73 1.33 -15.49
C LYS A 76 16.88 1.33 -16.77
N ALA A 77 15.60 1.05 -16.66
CA ALA A 77 14.69 0.98 -17.82
C ALA A 77 14.53 2.35 -18.51
N ILE A 78 14.59 3.44 -17.75
CA ILE A 78 14.47 4.80 -18.31
C ILE A 78 15.83 5.47 -18.52
N ASN A 79 16.94 4.74 -18.36
CA ASN A 79 18.30 5.26 -18.47
C ASN A 79 18.59 6.46 -17.57
N ALA A 80 18.05 6.44 -16.35
CA ALA A 80 18.29 7.48 -15.36
C ALA A 80 19.27 7.01 -14.29
N ALA A 81 20.07 7.94 -13.79
CA ALA A 81 20.97 7.68 -12.66
C ALA A 81 20.21 7.84 -11.34
N GLY A 82 20.66 7.13 -10.31
CA GLY A 82 20.09 7.28 -8.98
C GLY A 82 20.20 6.01 -8.16
N ASP A 83 19.88 6.14 -6.87
CA ASP A 83 19.86 5.03 -5.92
C ASP A 83 18.43 4.56 -5.76
N GLY A 84 18.15 3.37 -6.29
CA GLY A 84 16.81 2.77 -6.24
C GLY A 84 16.32 2.46 -4.82
N VAL A 85 17.24 2.15 -3.92
CA VAL A 85 16.90 1.88 -2.50
C VAL A 85 16.43 3.16 -1.82
N GLU A 86 17.15 4.27 -2.01
CA GLU A 86 16.75 5.56 -1.47
C GLU A 86 15.45 6.05 -2.08
N MET A 87 15.28 5.84 -3.39
CA MET A 87 14.05 6.21 -4.09
C MET A 87 12.85 5.44 -3.54
N ASN A 88 13.04 4.15 -3.26
CA ASN A 88 11.99 3.35 -2.64
C ASN A 88 11.63 3.86 -1.24
N ARG A 89 12.62 4.25 -0.46
CA ARG A 89 12.40 4.82 0.88
C ARG A 89 11.57 6.09 0.78
N PHE A 90 11.93 6.98 -0.14
CA PHE A 90 11.17 8.20 -0.39
C PHE A 90 9.73 7.89 -0.81
N TYR A 91 9.56 6.96 -1.75
CA TYR A 91 8.24 6.54 -2.22
C TYR A 91 7.36 6.01 -1.07
N LEU A 92 7.92 5.16 -0.22
CA LEU A 92 7.17 4.63 0.93
C LEU A 92 6.77 5.73 1.90
N GLU A 93 7.64 6.70 2.14
CA GLU A 93 7.32 7.86 2.98
C GLU A 93 6.17 8.66 2.37
N GLN A 94 6.21 8.93 1.07
CA GLN A 94 5.12 9.63 0.39
C GLN A 94 3.82 8.81 0.44
N LEU A 95 3.89 7.52 0.17
CA LEU A 95 2.73 6.64 0.22
C LEU A 95 2.04 6.69 1.59
N SER A 96 2.82 6.77 2.66
CA SER A 96 2.31 6.84 4.02
C SER A 96 1.50 8.11 4.31
N THR A 97 1.66 9.15 3.50
CA THR A 97 0.95 10.44 3.66
C THR A 97 -0.40 10.46 2.95
N HIS A 98 -0.79 9.40 2.27
CA HIS A 98 -2.04 9.33 1.49
C HIS A 98 -2.99 8.29 2.07
N PRO A 99 -3.84 8.68 3.05
CA PRO A 99 -4.79 7.78 3.72
C PRO A 99 -6.15 7.76 3.02
N ASP A 100 -6.20 7.84 1.71
CA ASP A 100 -7.45 7.92 0.97
C ASP A 100 -8.34 6.70 1.24
N LEU A 101 -9.61 6.94 1.59
CA LEU A 101 -10.59 5.87 1.76
C LEU A 101 -11.09 5.38 0.41
N MET A 102 -11.47 4.09 0.33
CA MET A 102 -12.02 3.51 -0.88
C MET A 102 -13.33 4.20 -1.28
N SER A 103 -14.16 4.54 -0.29
CA SER A 103 -15.36 5.34 -0.48
C SER A 103 -15.70 6.07 0.82
N PRO A 104 -16.53 7.15 0.76
CA PRO A 104 -16.93 7.87 1.97
C PRO A 104 -17.68 7.02 2.99
N GLU A 105 -18.33 5.93 2.55
CA GLU A 105 -19.15 5.07 3.39
C GLU A 105 -18.34 4.06 4.22
N VAL A 106 -17.04 3.91 3.94
CA VAL A 106 -16.20 2.91 4.62
C VAL A 106 -16.28 3.03 6.14
N LEU A 107 -16.14 4.24 6.66
CA LEU A 107 -16.14 4.46 8.13
C LEU A 107 -17.50 4.11 8.75
N ASP A 108 -18.59 4.43 8.09
CA ASP A 108 -19.93 4.12 8.59
C ASP A 108 -20.18 2.60 8.61
N VAL A 109 -19.77 1.90 7.56
CA VAL A 109 -19.90 0.44 7.48
C VAL A 109 -19.06 -0.21 8.59
N LEU A 110 -17.84 0.23 8.80
CA LEU A 110 -16.98 -0.31 9.86
C LEU A 110 -17.58 -0.07 11.25
N ARG A 111 -18.17 1.10 11.47
CA ARG A 111 -18.81 1.43 12.73
C ARG A 111 -19.97 0.47 13.02
N GLU A 112 -20.84 0.24 12.03
CA GLU A 112 -21.95 -0.68 12.18
C GLU A 112 -21.47 -2.11 12.44
N LEU A 113 -20.48 -2.58 11.68
CA LEU A 113 -19.97 -3.94 11.86
C LEU A 113 -19.27 -4.11 13.21
N SER A 114 -18.61 -3.08 13.72
CA SER A 114 -17.92 -3.15 15.02
C SER A 114 -18.87 -3.38 16.20
N GLU A 115 -20.16 -3.08 16.03
CA GLU A 115 -21.17 -3.31 17.06
C GLU A 115 -21.52 -4.79 17.19
N VAL A 116 -21.32 -5.59 16.15
CA VAL A 116 -21.74 -6.98 16.10
C VAL A 116 -20.57 -7.97 15.96
N ALA A 117 -19.35 -7.49 15.73
CA ALA A 117 -18.19 -8.36 15.55
C ALA A 117 -16.89 -7.61 15.90
N THR A 118 -15.85 -8.38 16.16
CA THR A 118 -14.48 -7.85 16.26
C THR A 118 -13.94 -7.68 14.85
N LEU A 119 -13.38 -6.53 14.55
CA LEU A 119 -12.81 -6.24 13.23
C LEU A 119 -11.30 -6.29 13.27
N ALA A 120 -10.71 -6.92 12.28
CA ALA A 120 -9.26 -7.02 12.13
C ALA A 120 -8.85 -6.75 10.68
N ILE A 121 -7.63 -6.27 10.50
CA ILE A 121 -7.06 -5.97 9.19
C ILE A 121 -5.85 -6.86 8.95
N VAL A 122 -5.78 -7.39 7.74
CA VAL A 122 -4.66 -8.21 7.27
C VAL A 122 -4.12 -7.54 6.02
N SER A 123 -2.84 -7.22 6.02
CA SER A 123 -2.21 -6.50 4.91
C SER A 123 -0.82 -7.05 4.60
N ASN A 124 -0.48 -7.10 3.31
CA ASN A 124 0.86 -7.43 2.83
C ASN A 124 1.73 -6.19 2.55
N GLY A 125 1.21 -4.99 2.81
CA GLY A 125 1.96 -3.75 2.62
C GLY A 125 3.09 -3.56 3.65
N ALA A 126 3.88 -2.50 3.46
CA ALA A 126 4.93 -2.15 4.41
C ALA A 126 4.32 -1.70 5.74
N GLN A 127 4.80 -2.27 6.85
CA GLN A 127 4.18 -2.07 8.16
C GLN A 127 4.04 -0.61 8.55
N LYS A 128 5.11 0.17 8.47
CA LYS A 128 5.08 1.58 8.86
C LYS A 128 4.11 2.39 8.01
N VAL A 129 4.07 2.10 6.71
CA VAL A 129 3.18 2.77 5.76
C VAL A 129 1.73 2.48 6.11
N GLN A 130 1.38 1.22 6.27
CA GLN A 130 0.00 0.81 6.55
C GLN A 130 -0.47 1.30 7.92
N THR A 131 0.38 1.22 8.94
CA THR A 131 0.05 1.72 10.27
C THR A 131 -0.34 3.20 10.22
N ARG A 132 0.43 4.02 9.53
CA ARG A 132 0.14 5.45 9.39
C ARG A 132 -1.12 5.72 8.58
N ARG A 133 -1.27 5.06 7.43
CA ARG A 133 -2.45 5.23 6.57
C ARG A 133 -3.74 4.83 7.29
N LEU A 134 -3.72 3.72 7.99
CA LEU A 134 -4.89 3.23 8.73
C LEU A 134 -5.25 4.19 9.89
N ALA A 135 -4.26 4.73 10.58
CA ALA A 135 -4.49 5.69 11.65
C ALA A 135 -5.07 7.00 11.10
N GLU A 136 -4.44 7.57 10.08
CA GLU A 136 -4.83 8.88 9.53
C GLU A 136 -6.14 8.84 8.73
N SER A 137 -6.52 7.67 8.20
CA SER A 137 -7.80 7.51 7.50
C SER A 137 -9.02 7.49 8.42
N GLY A 138 -8.82 7.29 9.72
CA GLY A 138 -9.90 7.11 10.68
C GLY A 138 -10.37 5.66 10.82
N VAL A 139 -9.83 4.74 10.02
CA VAL A 139 -10.24 3.33 10.05
C VAL A 139 -10.02 2.72 11.43
N MET A 140 -8.87 3.01 12.07
CA MET A 140 -8.56 2.45 13.38
C MET A 140 -9.47 2.97 14.48
N GLU A 141 -9.90 4.22 14.40
CA GLU A 141 -10.79 4.83 15.39
C GLU A 141 -12.21 4.24 15.37
N GLN A 142 -12.62 3.68 14.24
CA GLN A 142 -13.95 3.10 14.07
C GLN A 142 -14.04 1.66 14.58
N MET A 143 -12.95 1.08 15.06
CA MET A 143 -12.88 -0.31 15.50
C MET A 143 -12.72 -0.39 17.01
N LYS A 144 -13.49 -1.28 17.66
CA LYS A 144 -13.41 -1.51 19.12
C LYS A 144 -12.09 -2.22 19.45
N GLU A 145 -11.81 -3.27 18.71
CA GLU A 145 -10.57 -4.01 18.78
C GLU A 145 -10.08 -4.21 17.35
N MET A 146 -8.80 -4.00 17.14
CA MET A 146 -8.22 -4.20 15.84
C MET A 146 -6.85 -4.83 15.96
N THR A 147 -6.67 -5.92 15.25
CA THR A 147 -5.38 -6.53 15.05
C THR A 147 -4.95 -6.27 13.62
N VAL A 148 -3.77 -5.71 13.46
CA VAL A 148 -3.17 -5.52 12.14
C VAL A 148 -2.06 -6.54 11.99
N ALA A 149 -2.19 -7.42 11.02
CA ALA A 149 -1.20 -8.43 10.72
C ALA A 149 -0.49 -8.05 9.41
N PHE A 150 0.82 -8.07 9.46
CA PHE A 150 1.66 -7.78 8.30
C PHE A 150 2.53 -9.01 8.02
N ASN A 151 2.96 -9.15 6.77
CA ASN A 151 3.88 -10.23 6.37
C ASN A 151 3.31 -11.63 6.59
N LEU A 152 2.08 -11.84 6.21
CA LEU A 152 1.50 -13.17 6.25
C LEU A 152 2.29 -14.14 5.38
N PRO A 153 2.58 -15.35 5.88
CA PRO A 153 3.18 -16.36 5.04
C PRO A 153 2.22 -16.77 3.93
N LYS A 154 2.75 -17.03 2.79
CA LYS A 154 1.98 -17.50 1.65
C LYS A 154 2.22 -18.95 1.37
#